data_2a1acc75de2258b892776880b95c5856
#
_entry.id   2a1acc75de2258b892776880b95c5856
#
_cell.length_a   1.000
_cell.length_b   1.000
_cell.length_c   1.000
_cell.angle_alpha   90.00
_cell.angle_beta   90.00
_cell.angle_gamma   90.00
#
_symmetry.space_group_name_H-M   'P 1'
#
loop_
_entity.id
_entity.type
_entity.pdbx_description
1 polymer ?
#
loop_
_entity_poly.entity_id
_entity_poly.type
_entity_poly.pdbx_seq_one_letter_code
_entity_poly.pdbx_strand_id
1 'polypeptide(L)'
;MKTALLRALIFSVLAGVLPQAQASAQTGISVSDRDWMKGQQDSLEALKGSLNNLPAGVSVLPPAQQELINRLQGDIAAQTNTMGEKDTFPAIYFVSLGIPREGLLPMLKDARRFNIPPTLRGLLNNDMRQTASAMFELSKEDKDAGVQIDPTLFTQYNISVVPALVVTCPGHFDVIRGSLPLQQALEKVAQGGDCAATARRLLEAAQ
;
A
#
# COMPACT_ATOMS: atom_id res chain seq x y z
N MET A 1 -19.27 63.85 45.28
CA MET A 1 -19.77 65.08 44.61
C MET A 1 -19.75 64.84 43.09
N LYS A 2 -20.92 64.96 42.49
CA LYS A 2 -21.23 65.36 41.11
C LYS A 2 -21.01 64.27 40.03
N THR A 3 -22.09 63.66 39.63
CA THR A 3 -23.03 63.90 38.55
C THR A 3 -22.58 63.22 37.23
N ALA A 4 -23.21 62.13 36.87
CA ALA A 4 -24.25 62.00 35.85
C ALA A 4 -23.80 62.48 34.48
N LEU A 5 -23.88 61.57 33.52
CA LEU A 5 -24.68 61.74 32.30
C LEU A 5 -24.70 60.50 31.44
N LEU A 6 -25.86 60.03 31.37
CA LEU A 6 -26.50 59.10 30.42
C LEU A 6 -26.19 59.51 28.95
N ARG A 7 -25.64 58.60 28.17
CA ARG A 7 -25.81 58.62 26.70
C ARG A 7 -26.01 57.21 26.17
N ALA A 8 -27.28 56.94 25.93
CA ALA A 8 -27.71 55.82 25.12
C ALA A 8 -27.19 55.99 23.68
N LEU A 9 -26.46 55.04 23.18
CA LEU A 9 -26.22 54.89 21.77
C LEU A 9 -26.80 53.55 21.32
N ILE A 10 -27.86 53.68 20.58
CA ILE A 10 -28.56 52.66 19.84
C ILE A 10 -27.60 52.12 18.79
N PHE A 11 -27.08 50.92 18.98
CA PHE A 11 -26.42 50.20 17.89
C PHE A 11 -27.45 49.34 17.18
N SER A 12 -27.80 49.76 15.99
CA SER A 12 -28.56 48.98 14.99
C SER A 12 -27.82 47.71 14.69
N VAL A 13 -28.45 46.58 15.03
CA VAL A 13 -28.03 45.24 14.64
C VAL A 13 -28.37 45.11 13.15
N LEU A 14 -27.38 45.27 12.30
CA LEU A 14 -27.43 44.85 10.89
C LEU A 14 -27.15 43.36 10.86
N ALA A 15 -28.21 42.55 10.85
CA ALA A 15 -28.12 41.11 10.63
C ALA A 15 -27.65 40.88 9.20
N GLY A 16 -26.35 40.75 9.00
CA GLY A 16 -25.76 40.26 7.79
C GLY A 16 -26.04 38.76 7.69
N VAL A 17 -27.00 38.40 6.86
CA VAL A 17 -27.23 37.02 6.44
C VAL A 17 -26.03 36.59 5.55
N LEU A 18 -25.08 35.89 6.14
CA LEU A 18 -24.08 35.17 5.39
C LEU A 18 -24.77 33.94 4.76
N PRO A 19 -24.66 33.72 3.46
CA PRO A 19 -25.10 32.47 2.87
C PRO A 19 -24.16 31.37 3.37
N GLN A 20 -24.67 30.50 4.24
CA GLN A 20 -24.03 29.23 4.55
C GLN A 20 -24.06 28.40 3.27
N ALA A 21 -22.92 28.33 2.60
CA ALA A 21 -22.68 27.31 1.58
C ALA A 21 -22.64 25.96 2.31
N GLN A 22 -23.81 25.30 2.37
CA GLN A 22 -23.87 23.90 2.74
C GLN A 22 -23.18 23.11 1.63
N ALA A 23 -21.93 22.77 1.83
CA ALA A 23 -21.29 21.71 1.07
C ALA A 23 -21.98 20.39 1.50
N SER A 24 -23.08 20.08 0.87
CA SER A 24 -23.65 18.74 0.90
C SER A 24 -22.65 17.83 0.18
N ALA A 25 -21.85 17.09 0.94
CA ALA A 25 -21.12 15.95 0.45
C ALA A 25 -22.16 14.96 -0.09
N GLN A 26 -22.47 15.05 -1.38
CA GLN A 26 -23.23 14.05 -2.08
C GLN A 26 -22.35 12.81 -2.25
N THR A 27 -22.34 11.95 -1.23
CA THR A 27 -21.94 10.55 -1.34
C THR A 27 -23.06 9.74 -2.01
N GLY A 28 -23.64 10.27 -3.04
CA GLY A 28 -24.65 9.60 -3.84
C GLY A 28 -24.00 9.11 -5.13
N ILE A 29 -24.00 7.79 -5.33
CA ILE A 29 -23.72 7.17 -6.64
C ILE A 29 -24.54 7.95 -7.69
N SER A 30 -23.86 8.45 -8.73
CA SER A 30 -24.52 9.25 -9.77
C SER A 30 -25.57 8.42 -10.50
N VAL A 31 -26.54 9.08 -11.12
CA VAL A 31 -27.58 8.38 -11.91
C VAL A 31 -26.92 7.55 -13.01
N SER A 32 -25.89 8.09 -13.66
CA SER A 32 -25.11 7.39 -14.70
C SER A 32 -24.38 6.15 -14.17
N ASP A 33 -23.86 6.19 -12.94
CA ASP A 33 -23.20 5.03 -12.33
C ASP A 33 -24.22 3.93 -11.95
N ARG A 34 -25.41 4.33 -11.54
CA ARG A 34 -26.52 3.37 -11.29
C ARG A 34 -26.99 2.70 -12.58
N ASP A 35 -27.15 3.48 -13.65
CA ASP A 35 -27.56 2.95 -14.95
C ASP A 35 -26.48 2.03 -15.52
N TRP A 36 -25.21 2.39 -15.37
CA TRP A 36 -24.09 1.52 -15.75
C TRP A 36 -24.05 0.21 -14.95
N MET A 37 -24.20 0.28 -13.61
CA MET A 37 -24.27 -0.91 -12.75
C MET A 37 -25.45 -1.82 -13.10
N LYS A 38 -26.60 -1.21 -13.37
CA LYS A 38 -27.79 -1.96 -13.78
C LYS A 38 -27.55 -2.66 -15.12
N GLY A 39 -26.94 -1.97 -16.10
CA GLY A 39 -26.56 -2.58 -17.39
C GLY A 39 -25.59 -3.74 -17.24
N GLN A 40 -24.66 -3.67 -16.27
CA GLN A 40 -23.76 -4.80 -15.96
C GLN A 40 -24.52 -5.98 -15.31
N GLN A 41 -25.45 -5.70 -14.41
CA GLN A 41 -26.28 -6.73 -13.80
C GLN A 41 -27.19 -7.44 -14.83
N ASP A 42 -27.85 -6.67 -15.68
CA ASP A 42 -28.70 -7.20 -16.75
C ASP A 42 -27.90 -8.09 -17.73
N SER A 43 -26.64 -7.67 -18.05
CA SER A 43 -25.72 -8.44 -18.86
C SER A 43 -25.30 -9.76 -18.20
N LEU A 44 -25.04 -9.74 -16.89
CA LEU A 44 -24.72 -10.94 -16.11
C LEU A 44 -25.90 -11.90 -16.00
N GLU A 45 -27.11 -11.38 -15.84
CA GLU A 45 -28.32 -12.21 -15.81
C GLU A 45 -28.63 -12.82 -17.19
N ALA A 46 -28.44 -12.05 -18.27
CA ALA A 46 -28.56 -12.57 -19.63
C ALA A 46 -27.53 -13.69 -19.90
N LEU A 47 -26.29 -13.52 -19.43
CA LEU A 47 -25.24 -14.54 -19.53
C LEU A 47 -25.61 -15.80 -18.71
N LYS A 48 -26.09 -15.64 -17.46
CA LYS A 48 -26.59 -16.76 -16.66
C LYS A 48 -27.76 -17.48 -17.32
N GLY A 49 -28.69 -16.72 -17.90
CA GLY A 49 -29.82 -17.29 -18.63
C GLY A 49 -29.38 -18.10 -19.86
N SER A 50 -28.39 -17.61 -20.60
CA SER A 50 -27.82 -18.35 -21.76
C SER A 50 -27.04 -19.59 -21.32
N LEU A 51 -26.36 -19.57 -20.18
CA LEU A 51 -25.65 -20.73 -19.62
C LEU A 51 -26.63 -21.81 -19.13
N ASN A 52 -27.76 -21.40 -18.52
CA ASN A 52 -28.79 -22.34 -18.07
C ASN A 52 -29.58 -22.97 -19.22
N ASN A 53 -29.60 -22.34 -20.39
CA ASN A 53 -30.28 -22.83 -21.60
C ASN A 53 -29.34 -23.63 -22.53
N LEU A 54 -28.09 -23.85 -22.15
CA LEU A 54 -27.22 -24.77 -22.88
C LEU A 54 -27.77 -26.19 -22.73
N PRO A 55 -28.01 -26.93 -23.84
CA PRO A 55 -28.47 -28.30 -23.76
C PRO A 55 -27.46 -29.11 -22.93
N ALA A 56 -27.97 -29.91 -22.01
CA ALA A 56 -27.21 -30.72 -21.04
C ALA A 56 -26.26 -31.76 -21.66
N GLY A 57 -25.87 -31.59 -22.92
CA GLY A 57 -24.98 -32.47 -23.70
C GLY A 57 -23.70 -31.82 -24.22
N VAL A 58 -23.45 -30.52 -23.92
CA VAL A 58 -22.30 -29.79 -24.52
C VAL A 58 -21.17 -29.54 -23.52
N SER A 59 -21.14 -30.20 -22.39
CA SER A 59 -20.10 -30.01 -21.40
C SER A 59 -19.29 -31.24 -21.07
N VAL A 60 -18.96 -32.04 -22.07
CA VAL A 60 -17.82 -32.96 -21.91
C VAL A 60 -16.67 -32.40 -22.71
N LEU A 61 -15.91 -31.53 -22.08
CA LEU A 61 -14.56 -31.19 -22.57
C LEU A 61 -13.81 -32.47 -22.86
N PRO A 62 -13.11 -32.56 -24.00
CA PRO A 62 -12.29 -33.72 -24.30
C PRO A 62 -11.44 -34.10 -23.07
N PRO A 63 -11.26 -35.41 -22.78
CA PRO A 63 -10.56 -35.85 -21.56
C PRO A 63 -9.21 -35.15 -21.32
N ALA A 64 -8.48 -34.86 -22.40
CA ALA A 64 -7.20 -34.14 -22.34
C ALA A 64 -7.33 -32.69 -21.85
N GLN A 65 -8.44 -32.00 -22.16
CA GLN A 65 -8.69 -30.64 -21.68
C GLN A 65 -9.16 -30.66 -20.23
N GLN A 66 -9.94 -31.66 -19.84
CA GLN A 66 -10.35 -31.85 -18.44
C GLN A 66 -9.13 -32.13 -17.55
N GLU A 67 -8.22 -32.97 -18.01
CA GLU A 67 -6.97 -33.26 -17.30
C GLU A 67 -6.08 -32.04 -17.19
N LEU A 68 -5.98 -31.18 -18.21
CA LEU A 68 -5.24 -29.92 -18.18
C LEU A 68 -5.86 -28.95 -17.17
N ILE A 69 -7.19 -28.83 -17.15
CA ILE A 69 -7.89 -27.98 -16.17
C ILE A 69 -7.64 -28.49 -14.75
N ASN A 70 -7.75 -29.78 -14.51
CA ASN A 70 -7.52 -30.38 -13.20
C ASN A 70 -6.06 -30.20 -12.75
N ARG A 71 -5.11 -30.30 -13.69
CA ARG A 71 -3.69 -30.04 -13.43
C ARG A 71 -3.43 -28.57 -13.08
N LEU A 72 -3.97 -27.63 -13.87
CA LEU A 72 -3.88 -26.20 -13.59
C LEU A 72 -4.56 -25.80 -12.26
N GLN A 73 -5.72 -26.39 -11.95
CA GLN A 73 -6.38 -26.18 -10.65
C GLN A 73 -5.55 -26.76 -9.50
N GLY A 74 -4.93 -27.91 -9.69
CA GLY A 74 -4.00 -28.51 -8.73
C GLY A 74 -2.77 -27.64 -8.50
N ASP A 75 -2.18 -27.11 -9.57
CA ASP A 75 -1.02 -26.22 -9.49
C ASP A 75 -1.37 -24.88 -8.81
N ILE A 76 -2.54 -24.31 -9.14
CA ILE A 76 -3.06 -23.09 -8.46
C ILE A 76 -3.34 -23.38 -6.99
N ALA A 77 -3.95 -24.52 -6.66
CA ALA A 77 -4.21 -24.90 -5.27
C ALA A 77 -2.91 -25.16 -4.49
N ALA A 78 -1.91 -25.77 -5.14
CA ALA A 78 -0.59 -25.97 -4.55
C ALA A 78 0.14 -24.62 -4.31
N GLN A 79 0.07 -23.71 -5.29
CA GLN A 79 0.62 -22.35 -5.14
C GLN A 79 -0.13 -21.51 -4.09
N THR A 80 -1.46 -21.64 -3.99
CA THR A 80 -2.23 -20.94 -2.94
C THR A 80 -2.00 -21.56 -1.57
N ASN A 81 -1.72 -22.84 -1.44
CA ASN A 81 -1.35 -23.47 -0.18
C ASN A 81 0.08 -23.09 0.26
N THR A 82 1.00 -22.86 -0.68
CA THR A 82 2.32 -22.28 -0.40
C THR A 82 2.25 -20.76 -0.19
N MET A 83 1.25 -20.05 -0.74
CA MET A 83 0.95 -18.64 -0.46
C MET A 83 0.20 -18.42 0.86
N GLY A 84 -0.25 -19.48 1.55
CA GLY A 84 -0.88 -19.41 2.87
C GLY A 84 0.10 -19.00 3.98
N GLU A 85 1.37 -19.29 3.83
CA GLU A 85 2.48 -18.63 4.49
C GLU A 85 3.02 -17.64 3.44
N LYS A 86 2.53 -16.39 3.44
CA LYS A 86 3.21 -15.31 2.71
C LYS A 86 4.67 -15.44 3.07
N ASP A 87 5.53 -15.74 2.09
CA ASP A 87 6.96 -15.62 2.25
C ASP A 87 7.22 -14.21 2.76
N THR A 88 7.22 -14.07 4.06
CA THR A 88 7.51 -12.80 4.70
C THR A 88 8.96 -12.54 4.39
N PHE A 89 9.25 -11.50 3.65
CA PHE A 89 10.63 -11.08 3.46
C PHE A 89 11.33 -11.09 4.82
N PRO A 90 12.52 -11.66 4.92
CA PRO A 90 13.26 -11.73 6.19
C PRO A 90 13.51 -10.35 6.79
N ALA A 91 13.49 -9.31 5.95
CA ALA A 91 13.44 -7.91 6.36
C ALA A 91 12.78 -7.06 5.27
N ILE A 92 12.25 -5.89 5.67
CA ILE A 92 11.60 -4.91 4.79
C ILE A 92 12.11 -3.54 5.19
N TYR A 93 12.49 -2.72 4.20
CA TYR A 93 12.94 -1.35 4.45
C TYR A 93 11.93 -0.34 3.96
N PHE A 94 11.26 0.32 4.88
CA PHE A 94 10.22 1.30 4.61
C PHE A 94 10.84 2.68 4.34
N VAL A 95 10.55 3.22 3.17
CA VAL A 95 11.07 4.51 2.69
C VAL A 95 9.98 5.36 2.06
N SER A 96 10.31 6.59 1.69
CA SER A 96 9.41 7.52 0.99
C SER A 96 10.17 8.26 -0.10
N LEU A 97 9.51 8.51 -1.23
CA LEU A 97 10.01 9.40 -2.28
C LEU A 97 10.06 10.88 -1.85
N GLY A 98 9.47 11.22 -0.70
CA GLY A 98 9.62 12.54 -0.07
C GLY A 98 10.95 12.73 0.68
N ILE A 99 11.75 11.68 0.86
CA ILE A 99 13.12 11.81 1.38
C ILE A 99 13.98 12.46 0.28
N PRO A 100 14.80 13.48 0.62
CA PRO A 100 15.70 14.09 -0.34
C PRO A 100 16.57 13.05 -1.05
N ARG A 101 16.82 13.26 -2.34
CA ARG A 101 17.50 12.30 -3.22
C ARG A 101 18.87 11.87 -2.67
N GLU A 102 19.62 12.82 -2.12
CA GLU A 102 20.94 12.61 -1.56
C GLU A 102 20.90 11.64 -0.35
N GLY A 103 19.79 11.61 0.37
CA GLY A 103 19.56 10.67 1.46
C GLY A 103 18.96 9.34 0.99
N LEU A 104 18.04 9.39 0.01
CA LEU A 104 17.33 8.20 -0.45
C LEU A 104 18.24 7.24 -1.25
N LEU A 105 19.09 7.74 -2.13
CA LEU A 105 19.97 6.90 -2.96
C LEU A 105 20.89 5.98 -2.14
N PRO A 106 21.63 6.47 -1.13
CA PRO A 106 22.39 5.59 -0.25
C PRO A 106 21.53 4.53 0.44
N MET A 107 20.32 4.89 0.88
CA MET A 107 19.39 3.96 1.52
C MET A 107 18.97 2.84 0.57
N LEU A 108 18.68 3.14 -0.70
CA LEU A 108 18.32 2.14 -1.70
C LEU A 108 19.50 1.22 -2.04
N LYS A 109 20.71 1.76 -2.11
CA LYS A 109 21.95 0.99 -2.31
C LYS A 109 22.22 0.04 -1.15
N ASP A 110 22.08 0.53 0.08
CA ASP A 110 22.20 -0.31 1.27
C ASP A 110 21.14 -1.43 1.29
N ALA A 111 19.89 -1.10 0.98
CA ALA A 111 18.80 -2.07 0.94
C ALA A 111 19.08 -3.21 -0.06
N ARG A 112 19.59 -2.86 -1.25
CA ARG A 112 19.99 -3.84 -2.26
C ARG A 112 21.16 -4.70 -1.79
N ARG A 113 22.18 -4.12 -1.14
CA ARG A 113 23.32 -4.86 -0.61
C ARG A 113 22.91 -5.98 0.33
N PHE A 114 21.88 -5.75 1.14
CA PHE A 114 21.33 -6.75 2.08
C PHE A 114 20.18 -7.56 1.49
N ASN A 115 19.87 -7.38 0.19
CA ASN A 115 18.72 -8.01 -0.47
C ASN A 115 17.39 -7.75 0.27
N ILE A 116 17.24 -6.54 0.82
CA ILE A 116 16.05 -6.09 1.54
C ILE A 116 15.22 -5.21 0.62
N PRO A 117 13.94 -5.53 0.33
CA PRO A 117 13.12 -4.74 -0.56
C PRO A 117 12.77 -3.37 0.05
N PRO A 118 13.13 -2.25 -0.62
CA PRO A 118 12.65 -0.93 -0.21
C PRO A 118 11.16 -0.82 -0.56
N THR A 119 10.35 -0.40 0.40
CA THR A 119 8.89 -0.39 0.29
C THR A 119 8.32 1.01 0.52
N LEU A 120 7.50 1.46 -0.42
CA LEU A 120 6.73 2.70 -0.35
C LEU A 120 5.31 2.42 0.15
N ARG A 121 4.72 3.37 0.87
CA ARG A 121 3.32 3.31 1.30
C ARG A 121 2.34 3.47 0.14
N GLY A 122 2.73 4.18 -0.91
CA GLY A 122 1.87 4.50 -2.04
C GLY A 122 2.59 5.38 -3.05
N LEU A 123 1.80 5.93 -3.97
CA LEU A 123 2.29 6.79 -5.03
C LEU A 123 2.67 8.18 -4.51
N LEU A 124 3.65 8.81 -5.12
CA LEU A 124 4.00 10.21 -4.89
C LEU A 124 2.81 11.10 -5.29
N ASN A 125 2.28 11.87 -4.36
CA ASN A 125 1.10 12.72 -4.56
C ASN A 125 -0.13 11.98 -5.15
N ASN A 126 -0.24 10.68 -4.90
CA ASN A 126 -1.26 9.81 -5.48
C ASN A 126 -1.27 9.82 -7.03
N ASP A 127 -0.11 10.04 -7.65
CA ASP A 127 0.07 10.16 -9.09
C ASP A 127 1.13 9.16 -9.59
N MET A 128 0.70 8.22 -10.43
CA MET A 128 1.57 7.20 -11.02
C MET A 128 2.65 7.81 -11.92
N ARG A 129 2.32 8.86 -12.69
CA ARG A 129 3.25 9.51 -13.61
C ARG A 129 4.37 10.21 -12.83
N GLN A 130 4.02 10.94 -11.78
CA GLN A 130 5.00 11.59 -10.91
C GLN A 130 5.89 10.54 -10.21
N THR A 131 5.29 9.44 -9.75
CA THR A 131 6.02 8.33 -9.14
C THR A 131 7.01 7.71 -10.12
N ALA A 132 6.56 7.39 -11.34
CA ALA A 132 7.40 6.83 -12.39
C ALA A 132 8.54 7.81 -12.79
N SER A 133 8.23 9.09 -12.89
CA SER A 133 9.22 10.14 -13.18
C SER A 133 10.29 10.24 -12.10
N ALA A 134 9.89 10.22 -10.82
CA ALA A 134 10.83 10.23 -9.69
C ALA A 134 11.73 8.98 -9.70
N MET A 135 11.16 7.80 -9.95
CA MET A 135 11.94 6.56 -10.06
C MET A 135 12.89 6.57 -11.24
N PHE A 136 12.47 7.12 -12.38
CA PHE A 136 13.34 7.28 -13.55
C PHE A 136 14.53 8.20 -13.25
N GLU A 137 14.32 9.31 -12.54
CA GLU A 137 15.43 10.19 -12.13
C GLU A 137 16.40 9.48 -11.17
N LEU A 138 15.92 8.65 -10.24
CA LEU A 138 16.77 7.83 -9.38
C LEU A 138 17.56 6.80 -10.18
N SER A 139 16.94 6.17 -11.20
CA SER A 139 17.58 5.15 -12.03
C SER A 139 18.70 5.69 -12.93
N LYS A 140 18.74 7.00 -13.19
CA LYS A 140 19.88 7.63 -13.90
C LYS A 140 21.18 7.54 -13.11
N GLU A 141 21.10 7.56 -11.78
CA GLU A 141 22.28 7.48 -10.90
C GLU A 141 22.56 6.05 -10.44
N ASP A 142 21.52 5.26 -10.28
CA ASP A 142 21.60 3.85 -9.92
C ASP A 142 20.58 3.05 -10.73
N LYS A 143 21.06 2.36 -11.77
CA LYS A 143 20.22 1.59 -12.69
C LYS A 143 19.41 0.49 -11.99
N ASP A 144 19.88 0.04 -10.84
CA ASP A 144 19.24 -1.01 -10.05
C ASP A 144 18.40 -0.43 -8.89
N ALA A 145 18.21 0.89 -8.85
CA ALA A 145 17.31 1.52 -7.89
C ALA A 145 15.89 1.04 -8.14
N GLY A 146 15.41 0.13 -7.31
CA GLY A 146 14.05 -0.41 -7.35
C GLY A 146 13.35 -0.23 -6.03
N VAL A 147 12.02 -0.05 -6.07
CA VAL A 147 11.16 -0.03 -4.89
C VAL A 147 9.89 -0.82 -5.18
N GLN A 148 9.30 -1.41 -4.16
CA GLN A 148 7.94 -1.92 -4.23
C GLN A 148 6.96 -0.94 -3.60
N ILE A 149 5.69 -1.01 -3.98
CA ILE A 149 4.61 -0.23 -3.37
C ILE A 149 3.66 -1.20 -2.70
N ASP A 150 3.64 -1.20 -1.38
CA ASP A 150 2.75 -2.06 -0.61
C ASP A 150 2.25 -1.32 0.65
N PRO A 151 1.08 -0.69 0.59
CA PRO A 151 0.48 -0.02 1.75
C PRO A 151 0.07 -0.98 2.87
N THR A 152 -0.16 -2.27 2.54
CA THR A 152 -0.62 -3.25 3.53
C THR A 152 0.46 -3.57 4.55
N LEU A 153 1.73 -3.63 4.13
CA LEU A 153 2.87 -3.85 5.00
C LEU A 153 3.05 -2.71 6.03
N PHE A 154 2.76 -1.46 5.64
CA PHE A 154 2.80 -0.33 6.59
C PHE A 154 1.77 -0.49 7.70
N THR A 155 0.59 -1.01 7.39
CA THR A 155 -0.46 -1.29 8.37
C THR A 155 -0.09 -2.49 9.21
N GLN A 156 0.38 -3.58 8.60
CA GLN A 156 0.74 -4.83 9.24
C GLN A 156 1.81 -4.63 10.32
N TYR A 157 2.85 -3.83 10.04
CA TYR A 157 3.96 -3.57 10.97
C TYR A 157 3.83 -2.25 11.73
N ASN A 158 2.68 -1.56 11.63
CA ASN A 158 2.40 -0.29 12.29
C ASN A 158 3.48 0.77 12.01
N ILE A 159 3.85 0.94 10.73
CA ILE A 159 4.85 1.91 10.30
C ILE A 159 4.19 3.25 10.03
N SER A 160 4.36 4.21 10.93
CA SER A 160 3.86 5.58 10.80
C SER A 160 4.93 6.57 10.32
N VAL A 161 6.21 6.26 10.57
CA VAL A 161 7.36 7.13 10.27
C VAL A 161 8.38 6.35 9.46
N VAL A 162 8.98 7.00 8.46
CA VAL A 162 10.05 6.45 7.63
C VAL A 162 11.29 7.35 7.67
N PRO A 163 12.49 6.82 7.47
CA PRO A 163 12.78 5.43 7.17
C PRO A 163 12.61 4.51 8.39
N ALA A 164 12.28 3.24 8.12
CA ALA A 164 12.18 2.20 9.15
C ALA A 164 12.57 0.84 8.57
N LEU A 165 13.34 0.06 9.34
CA LEU A 165 13.65 -1.32 9.04
C LEU A 165 12.75 -2.22 9.88
N VAL A 166 12.12 -3.20 9.26
CA VAL A 166 11.46 -4.32 9.93
C VAL A 166 12.24 -5.58 9.64
N VAL A 167 12.59 -6.35 10.67
CA VAL A 167 13.16 -7.69 10.56
C VAL A 167 12.13 -8.69 11.06
N THR A 168 11.86 -9.73 10.29
CA THR A 168 10.80 -10.70 10.58
C THR A 168 11.36 -12.08 10.93
N CYS A 169 10.65 -12.80 11.76
CA CYS A 169 10.90 -14.20 12.08
C CYS A 169 9.58 -14.88 12.49
N PRO A 170 9.50 -16.20 12.61
CA PRO A 170 8.25 -16.88 12.93
C PRO A 170 7.55 -16.31 14.16
N GLY A 171 6.37 -15.73 13.98
CA GLY A 171 5.54 -15.17 15.05
C GLY A 171 5.96 -13.81 15.61
N HIS A 172 7.12 -13.26 15.21
CA HIS A 172 7.66 -12.00 15.74
C HIS A 172 8.23 -11.10 14.67
N PHE A 173 8.44 -9.84 15.01
CA PHE A 173 9.18 -8.87 14.19
C PHE A 173 9.78 -7.77 15.05
N ASP A 174 10.94 -7.27 14.64
CA ASP A 174 11.61 -6.11 15.25
C ASP A 174 11.52 -4.90 14.33
N VAL A 175 11.40 -3.71 14.91
CA VAL A 175 11.32 -2.44 14.16
C VAL A 175 12.39 -1.46 14.63
N ILE A 176 13.25 -1.06 13.70
CA ILE A 176 14.22 0.03 13.92
C ILE A 176 13.77 1.24 13.11
N ARG A 177 13.51 2.35 13.77
CA ARG A 177 13.09 3.61 13.14
C ARG A 177 14.24 4.60 13.08
N GLY A 178 14.29 5.38 12.00
CA GLY A 178 15.30 6.43 11.79
C GLY A 178 16.32 6.10 10.70
N SER A 179 17.14 7.09 10.38
CA SER A 179 18.11 7.07 9.25
C SER A 179 19.43 6.34 9.58
N LEU A 180 19.39 5.30 10.38
CA LEU A 180 20.58 4.48 10.63
C LEU A 180 20.97 3.74 9.34
N PRO A 181 22.29 3.59 9.04
CA PRO A 181 22.73 2.65 8.02
C PRO A 181 22.18 1.26 8.31
N LEU A 182 21.73 0.55 7.26
CA LEU A 182 21.07 -0.76 7.44
C LEU A 182 21.94 -1.77 8.17
N GLN A 183 23.24 -1.74 7.94
CA GLN A 183 24.17 -2.58 8.70
C GLN A 183 24.04 -2.36 10.21
N GLN A 184 24.07 -1.10 10.67
CA GLN A 184 23.95 -0.79 12.09
C GLN A 184 22.56 -1.11 12.65
N ALA A 185 21.52 -0.92 11.84
CA ALA A 185 20.15 -1.29 12.21
C ALA A 185 20.01 -2.80 12.40
N LEU A 186 20.57 -3.61 11.48
CA LEU A 186 20.63 -5.06 11.58
C LEU A 186 21.47 -5.54 12.78
N GLU A 187 22.62 -4.90 13.03
CA GLU A 187 23.47 -5.20 14.20
C GLU A 187 22.72 -4.97 15.51
N LYS A 188 21.90 -3.90 15.61
CA LYS A 188 21.06 -3.66 16.79
C LYS A 188 20.05 -4.78 17.00
N VAL A 189 19.37 -5.23 15.95
CA VAL A 189 18.45 -6.38 16.03
C VAL A 189 19.21 -7.65 16.39
N ALA A 190 20.39 -7.89 15.79
CA ALA A 190 21.22 -9.06 16.06
C ALA A 190 21.72 -9.15 17.51
N GLN A 191 21.83 -8.00 18.20
CA GLN A 191 22.30 -7.94 19.61
C GLN A 191 21.21 -8.26 20.63
N GLY A 192 19.95 -7.91 20.37
CA GLY A 192 18.93 -8.04 21.39
C GLY A 192 17.48 -8.08 20.89
N GLY A 193 17.25 -8.22 19.57
CA GLY A 193 15.91 -8.35 19.00
C GLY A 193 15.36 -9.77 19.08
N ASP A 194 14.06 -9.91 18.98
CA ASP A 194 13.37 -11.20 18.89
C ASP A 194 13.80 -11.97 17.63
N CYS A 195 14.08 -11.24 16.53
CA CYS A 195 14.51 -11.78 15.25
C CYS A 195 16.05 -11.73 15.05
N ALA A 196 16.83 -11.77 16.13
CA ALA A 196 18.29 -11.67 16.08
C ALA A 196 18.95 -12.68 15.13
N ALA A 197 18.44 -13.91 15.06
CA ALA A 197 18.97 -14.94 14.15
C ALA A 197 18.78 -14.55 12.66
N THR A 198 17.66 -13.95 12.31
CA THR A 198 17.40 -13.45 10.96
C THR A 198 18.33 -12.30 10.62
N ALA A 199 18.51 -11.34 11.54
CA ALA A 199 19.41 -10.21 11.34
C ALA A 199 20.86 -10.65 11.12
N ARG A 200 21.35 -11.64 11.88
CA ARG A 200 22.70 -12.19 11.68
C ARG A 200 22.88 -12.82 10.31
N ARG A 201 21.91 -13.63 9.84
CA ARG A 201 21.94 -14.21 8.50
C ARG A 201 22.00 -13.16 7.41
N LEU A 202 21.25 -12.06 7.54
CA LEU A 202 21.27 -10.95 6.58
C LEU A 202 22.64 -10.24 6.57
N LEU A 203 23.25 -10.05 7.73
CA LEU A 203 24.60 -9.48 7.86
C LEU A 203 25.65 -10.37 7.22
N GLU A 204 25.59 -11.68 7.42
CA GLU A 204 26.51 -12.66 6.84
C GLU A 204 26.37 -12.75 5.31
N ALA A 205 25.13 -12.71 4.79
CA ALA A 205 24.86 -12.80 3.36
C ALA A 205 25.34 -11.57 2.55
N ALA A 206 25.60 -10.43 3.22
CA ALA A 206 26.03 -9.19 2.58
C ALA A 206 27.56 -8.94 2.62
N GLN A 207 28.31 -9.87 3.18
CA GLN A 207 29.79 -9.85 3.21
C GLN A 207 30.35 -10.44 1.91
#